data_89cb0970915cc0ee885c564305db4fdc
#
_entry.id   89cb0970915cc0ee885c564305db4fdc
#
_cell.length_a   1.000
_cell.length_b   1.000
_cell.length_c   1.000
_cell.angle_alpha   90.00
_cell.angle_beta   90.00
_cell.angle_gamma   90.00
#
_symmetry.space_group_name_H-M   'P 1'
#
loop_
_entity.id
_entity.type
_entity.pdbx_description
1 polymer ?
#
loop_
_entity_poly.entity_id
_entity_poly.type
_entity_poly.pdbx_seq_one_letter_code
_entity_poly.pdbx_strand_id
1 'polypeptide(L)'
;MSATGPTTHRPGGTRYVAYGASVALVAMAVAITLALPQEIREQVTIEQAVTLYASVGAFVLILHGIGRSRVTVTDEELEVVNGFRTRRVPWTQVKGFAFGEGDPWPTLVTHDDERVKLFALQGTSGRARVRVIVDDLVRRVP
;
A
#
# COMPACT_ATOMS: atom_id res chain seq x y z
N MET A 1 11.67 -24.45 21.31
CA MET A 1 10.79 -23.94 20.23
C MET A 1 10.64 -22.44 20.44
N SER A 2 11.41 -21.66 19.70
CA SER A 2 11.27 -20.19 19.77
C SER A 2 10.02 -19.82 18.97
N ALA A 3 8.97 -19.46 19.68
CA ALA A 3 7.82 -18.79 19.05
C ALA A 3 8.36 -17.46 18.47
N THR A 4 8.61 -17.46 17.18
CA THR A 4 8.99 -16.24 16.48
C THR A 4 7.72 -15.40 16.43
N GLY A 5 7.67 -14.32 17.22
CA GLY A 5 6.52 -13.46 17.27
C GLY A 5 6.12 -12.93 15.88
N PRO A 6 4.92 -12.34 15.73
CA PRO A 6 4.42 -11.90 14.43
C PRO A 6 5.39 -10.91 13.78
N THR A 7 5.84 -11.21 12.57
CA THR A 7 6.74 -10.34 11.80
C THR A 7 5.93 -9.53 10.80
N THR A 8 5.99 -8.20 10.89
CA THR A 8 5.26 -7.32 9.98
C THR A 8 6.21 -6.65 9.00
N HIS A 9 5.97 -6.87 7.71
CA HIS A 9 6.66 -6.19 6.61
C HIS A 9 5.81 -5.03 6.09
N ARG A 10 6.43 -3.86 6.05
CA ARG A 10 5.81 -2.63 5.53
C ARG A 10 6.66 -2.04 4.40
N PRO A 11 6.06 -1.34 3.42
CA PRO A 11 6.83 -0.66 2.38
C PRO A 11 7.68 0.43 3.04
N GLY A 12 9.02 0.29 2.98
CA GLY A 12 9.96 1.10 3.74
C GLY A 12 9.79 2.62 3.56
N GLY A 13 10.14 3.16 2.38
CA GLY A 13 10.03 4.60 2.09
C GLY A 13 8.64 5.05 1.62
N THR A 14 7.86 4.15 1.00
CA THR A 14 6.59 4.48 0.32
C THR A 14 5.56 5.09 1.27
N ARG A 15 5.52 4.66 2.53
CA ARG A 15 4.64 5.24 3.54
C ARG A 15 4.92 6.72 3.79
N TYR A 16 6.18 7.07 3.96
CA TYR A 16 6.58 8.47 4.20
C TYR A 16 6.34 9.33 2.96
N VAL A 17 6.61 8.79 1.77
CA VAL A 17 6.32 9.47 0.50
C VAL A 17 4.81 9.68 0.34
N ALA A 18 3.98 8.67 0.61
CA ALA A 18 2.53 8.79 0.50
C ALA A 18 1.95 9.86 1.44
N TYR A 19 2.35 9.87 2.70
CA TYR A 19 1.87 10.88 3.66
C TYR A 19 2.47 12.26 3.39
N GLY A 20 3.75 12.36 3.01
CA GLY A 20 4.38 13.60 2.59
C GLY A 20 3.68 14.22 1.37
N ALA A 21 3.39 13.40 0.36
CA ALA A 21 2.63 13.83 -0.81
C ALA A 21 1.20 14.27 -0.46
N SER A 22 0.54 13.59 0.48
CA SER A 22 -0.79 13.99 0.95
C SER A 22 -0.77 15.37 1.60
N VAL A 23 0.17 15.61 2.50
CA VAL A 23 0.35 16.92 3.15
C VAL A 23 0.66 17.99 2.12
N ALA A 24 1.59 17.75 1.20
CA ALA A 24 1.96 18.68 0.15
C ALA A 24 0.77 19.02 -0.77
N LEU A 25 -0.04 18.02 -1.14
CA LEU A 25 -1.22 18.21 -1.99
C LEU A 25 -2.26 19.08 -1.30
N VAL A 26 -2.56 18.82 -0.03
CA VAL A 26 -3.52 19.62 0.75
C VAL A 26 -2.99 21.04 0.94
N ALA A 27 -1.73 21.19 1.34
CA ALA A 27 -1.09 22.49 1.54
C ALA A 27 -1.11 23.33 0.25
N MET A 28 -0.82 22.70 -0.89
CA MET A 28 -0.84 23.37 -2.19
C MET A 28 -2.25 23.80 -2.58
N ALA A 29 -3.28 22.98 -2.39
CA ALA A 29 -4.66 23.33 -2.68
C ALA A 29 -5.12 24.51 -1.82
N VAL A 30 -4.79 24.51 -0.54
CA VAL A 30 -5.08 25.64 0.38
C VAL A 30 -4.32 26.89 -0.04
N ALA A 31 -3.01 26.78 -0.31
CA ALA A 31 -2.19 27.92 -0.72
C ALA A 31 -2.68 28.58 -2.00
N ILE A 32 -3.05 27.77 -3.01
CA ILE A 32 -3.64 28.29 -4.26
C ILE A 32 -4.94 29.03 -3.97
N THR A 33 -5.83 28.44 -3.16
CA THR A 33 -7.12 29.06 -2.82
C THR A 33 -6.94 30.41 -2.11
N LEU A 34 -5.96 30.50 -1.20
CA LEU A 34 -5.67 31.74 -0.47
C LEU A 34 -4.96 32.79 -1.33
N ALA A 35 -4.13 32.35 -2.29
CA ALA A 35 -3.36 33.23 -3.18
C ALA A 35 -4.19 33.78 -4.35
N LEU A 36 -5.37 33.24 -4.62
CA LEU A 36 -6.25 33.73 -5.70
C LEU A 36 -6.66 35.18 -5.42
N PRO A 37 -6.55 36.10 -6.41
CA PRO A 37 -7.12 37.41 -6.34
C PRO A 37 -8.62 37.38 -6.03
N GLN A 38 -9.13 38.41 -5.35
CA GLN A 38 -10.53 38.43 -4.93
C GLN A 38 -11.48 38.31 -6.12
N GLU A 39 -11.17 38.97 -7.22
CA GLU A 39 -12.00 38.97 -8.44
C GLU A 39 -12.13 37.52 -9.01
N ILE A 40 -11.09 36.72 -8.95
CA ILE A 40 -11.13 35.33 -9.41
C ILE A 40 -11.85 34.46 -8.40
N ARG A 41 -11.62 34.69 -7.11
CA ARG A 41 -12.25 33.92 -6.04
C ARG A 41 -13.79 34.08 -6.04
N GLU A 42 -14.27 35.26 -6.33
CA GLU A 42 -15.70 35.55 -6.44
C GLU A 42 -16.36 34.88 -7.66
N GLN A 43 -15.57 34.53 -8.68
CA GLN A 43 -16.06 33.82 -9.87
C GLN A 43 -16.09 32.27 -9.67
N VAL A 44 -15.41 31.76 -8.64
CA VAL A 44 -15.43 30.34 -8.35
C VAL A 44 -16.78 29.94 -7.79
N THR A 45 -17.47 29.04 -8.49
CA THR A 45 -18.74 28.50 -8.02
C THR A 45 -18.54 27.46 -6.93
N ILE A 46 -19.61 27.24 -6.15
CA ILE A 46 -19.59 26.21 -5.10
C ILE A 46 -19.29 24.82 -5.68
N GLU A 47 -19.85 24.50 -6.85
CA GLU A 47 -19.64 23.22 -7.52
C GLU A 47 -18.17 23.01 -7.92
N GLN A 48 -17.52 24.07 -8.41
CA GLN A 48 -16.09 24.02 -8.74
C GLN A 48 -15.22 23.81 -7.50
N ALA A 49 -15.53 24.52 -6.42
CA ALA A 49 -14.81 24.35 -5.15
C ALA A 49 -15.02 22.95 -4.58
N VAL A 50 -16.24 22.43 -4.58
CA VAL A 50 -16.55 21.06 -4.13
C VAL A 50 -15.82 20.05 -4.98
N THR A 51 -15.82 20.18 -6.30
CA THR A 51 -15.12 19.27 -7.22
C THR A 51 -13.61 19.26 -6.94
N LEU A 52 -13.00 20.44 -6.74
CA LEU A 52 -11.57 20.54 -6.42
C LEU A 52 -11.24 19.83 -5.12
N TYR A 53 -11.93 20.17 -4.03
CA TYR A 53 -11.61 19.58 -2.73
C TYR A 53 -12.01 18.11 -2.62
N ALA A 54 -13.06 17.68 -3.30
CA ALA A 54 -13.42 16.26 -3.40
C ALA A 54 -12.34 15.48 -4.15
N SER A 55 -11.79 16.04 -5.23
CA SER A 55 -10.68 15.43 -5.97
C SER A 55 -9.42 15.32 -5.11
N VAL A 56 -9.04 16.38 -4.40
CA VAL A 56 -7.92 16.37 -3.45
C VAL A 56 -8.14 15.31 -2.38
N GLY A 57 -9.33 15.24 -1.80
CA GLY A 57 -9.71 14.24 -0.81
C GLY A 57 -9.60 12.80 -1.35
N ALA A 58 -10.04 12.57 -2.59
CA ALA A 58 -9.93 11.27 -3.25
C ALA A 58 -8.46 10.84 -3.42
N PHE A 59 -7.59 11.75 -3.86
CA PHE A 59 -6.15 11.48 -3.96
C PHE A 59 -5.53 11.19 -2.60
N VAL A 60 -5.87 11.95 -1.56
CA VAL A 60 -5.39 11.71 -0.19
C VAL A 60 -5.83 10.32 0.30
N LEU A 61 -7.06 9.90 0.04
CA LEU A 61 -7.55 8.57 0.38
C LEU A 61 -6.77 7.47 -0.34
N ILE A 62 -6.47 7.64 -1.62
CA ILE A 62 -5.66 6.67 -2.39
C ILE A 62 -4.26 6.57 -1.79
N LEU A 63 -3.60 7.70 -1.52
CA LEU A 63 -2.28 7.74 -0.90
C LEU A 63 -2.28 7.12 0.50
N HIS A 64 -3.34 7.36 1.29
CA HIS A 64 -3.52 6.70 2.58
C HIS A 64 -3.64 5.19 2.43
N GLY A 65 -4.41 4.71 1.46
CA GLY A 65 -4.52 3.28 1.14
C GLY A 65 -3.14 2.65 0.83
N ILE A 66 -2.33 3.33 0.02
CA ILE A 66 -0.96 2.88 -0.29
C ILE A 66 -0.11 2.83 0.99
N GLY A 67 -0.15 3.88 1.79
CA GLY A 67 0.67 4.01 3.01
C GLY A 67 0.35 3.00 4.10
N ARG A 68 -0.87 2.45 4.15
CA ARG A 68 -1.28 1.46 5.15
C ARG A 68 -1.07 0.00 4.73
N SER A 69 -0.64 -0.26 3.50
CA SER A 69 -0.36 -1.62 3.02
C SER A 69 0.70 -2.30 3.89
N ARG A 70 0.47 -3.55 4.26
CA ARG A 70 1.39 -4.36 5.06
C ARG A 70 1.18 -5.84 4.84
N VAL A 71 2.21 -6.62 5.13
CA VAL A 71 2.16 -8.09 5.20
C VAL A 71 2.60 -8.48 6.61
N THR A 72 1.73 -9.15 7.35
CA THR A 72 2.02 -9.68 8.68
C THR A 72 2.08 -11.19 8.62
N VAL A 73 3.20 -11.73 9.05
CA VAL A 73 3.49 -13.17 9.07
C VAL A 73 3.31 -13.66 10.49
N THR A 74 2.42 -14.61 10.70
CA THR A 74 2.24 -15.33 11.96
C THR A 74 2.57 -16.82 11.76
N ASP A 75 2.55 -17.59 12.82
CA ASP A 75 2.79 -19.05 12.71
C ASP A 75 1.61 -19.78 12.04
N GLU A 76 0.43 -19.20 12.05
CA GLU A 76 -0.81 -19.81 11.56
C GLU A 76 -1.23 -19.30 10.17
N GLU A 77 -1.02 -18.01 9.91
CA GLU A 77 -1.53 -17.35 8.71
C GLU A 77 -0.66 -16.20 8.22
N LEU A 78 -0.90 -15.81 6.99
CA LEU A 78 -0.39 -14.60 6.38
C LEU A 78 -1.52 -13.57 6.26
N GLU A 79 -1.43 -12.45 6.99
CA GLU A 79 -2.33 -11.32 6.82
C GLU A 79 -1.75 -10.34 5.81
N VAL A 80 -2.47 -10.11 4.72
CA VAL A 80 -2.11 -9.16 3.66
C VAL A 80 -3.09 -7.99 3.69
N VAL A 81 -2.60 -6.80 3.94
CA VAL A 81 -3.35 -5.55 3.83
C VAL A 81 -2.88 -4.82 2.57
N ASN A 82 -3.74 -4.77 1.57
CA ASN A 82 -3.54 -4.02 0.33
C ASN A 82 -4.50 -2.84 0.30
N GLY A 83 -4.02 -1.66 0.71
CA GLY A 83 -4.86 -0.49 0.82
C GLY A 83 -6.00 -0.70 1.84
N PHE A 84 -7.23 -0.70 1.37
CA PHE A 84 -8.43 -0.88 2.21
C PHE A 84 -8.91 -2.33 2.30
N ARG A 85 -8.26 -3.25 1.59
CA ARG A 85 -8.60 -4.68 1.60
C ARG A 85 -7.64 -5.44 2.50
N THR A 86 -8.19 -6.23 3.40
CA THR A 86 -7.44 -7.17 4.25
C THR A 86 -7.79 -8.58 3.84
N ARG A 87 -6.75 -9.41 3.63
CA ARG A 87 -6.88 -10.83 3.33
C ARG A 87 -6.05 -11.62 4.33
N ARG A 88 -6.64 -12.64 4.92
CA ARG A 88 -5.97 -13.60 5.79
C ARG A 88 -5.95 -14.94 5.11
N VAL A 89 -4.78 -15.51 4.96
CA VAL A 89 -4.57 -16.79 4.27
C VAL A 89 -3.82 -17.72 5.21
N PRO A 90 -4.48 -18.76 5.74
CA PRO A 90 -3.82 -19.80 6.52
C PRO A 90 -2.71 -20.47 5.69
N TRP A 91 -1.59 -20.83 6.33
CA TRP A 91 -0.49 -21.47 5.64
C TRP A 91 -0.89 -22.75 4.90
N THR A 92 -1.88 -23.48 5.42
CA THR A 92 -2.45 -24.67 4.77
C THR A 92 -3.11 -24.41 3.43
N GLN A 93 -3.51 -23.16 3.15
CA GLN A 93 -4.10 -22.74 1.87
C GLN A 93 -3.06 -22.17 0.90
N VAL A 94 -1.84 -21.90 1.37
CA VAL A 94 -0.78 -21.32 0.54
C VAL A 94 -0.16 -22.41 -0.33
N LYS A 95 -0.27 -22.26 -1.65
CA LYS A 95 0.38 -23.12 -2.64
C LYS A 95 1.83 -22.69 -2.88
N GLY A 96 2.09 -21.40 -2.82
CA GLY A 96 3.43 -20.83 -3.03
C GLY A 96 3.42 -19.34 -3.33
N PHE A 97 4.59 -18.84 -3.68
CA PHE A 97 4.82 -17.45 -4.04
C PHE A 97 5.47 -17.35 -5.40
N ALA A 98 5.06 -16.36 -6.21
CA ALA A 98 5.67 -16.03 -7.49
C ALA A 98 6.30 -14.64 -7.41
N PHE A 99 7.59 -14.54 -7.75
CA PHE A 99 8.31 -13.28 -7.87
C PHE A 99 9.39 -13.40 -8.95
N GLY A 100 9.03 -13.04 -10.18
CA GLY A 100 9.90 -13.09 -11.36
C GLY A 100 10.71 -11.82 -11.58
N GLU A 101 11.64 -11.88 -12.53
CA GLU A 101 12.31 -10.68 -13.03
C GLU A 101 11.29 -9.76 -13.72
N GLY A 102 11.26 -8.48 -13.33
CA GLY A 102 10.27 -7.52 -13.85
C GLY A 102 9.00 -7.39 -13.00
N ASP A 103 8.71 -8.33 -12.10
CA ASP A 103 7.55 -8.20 -11.23
C ASP A 103 7.75 -7.05 -10.23
N PRO A 104 6.81 -6.11 -10.14
CA PRO A 104 6.92 -4.99 -9.19
C PRO A 104 6.69 -5.41 -7.74
N TRP A 105 5.99 -6.53 -7.52
CA TRP A 105 5.70 -7.13 -6.20
C TRP A 105 5.51 -8.64 -6.31
N PRO A 106 5.77 -9.39 -5.23
CA PRO A 106 5.46 -10.81 -5.16
C PRO A 106 3.95 -11.08 -5.18
N THR A 107 3.59 -12.26 -5.63
CA THR A 107 2.21 -12.76 -5.64
C THR A 107 2.14 -14.05 -4.83
N LEU A 108 1.28 -14.08 -3.82
CA LEU A 108 0.86 -15.30 -3.13
C LEU A 108 -0.13 -16.06 -4.02
N VAL A 109 0.05 -17.36 -4.14
CA VAL A 109 -0.85 -18.26 -4.86
C VAL A 109 -1.43 -19.26 -3.86
N THR A 110 -2.75 -19.40 -3.82
CA THR A 110 -3.43 -20.39 -2.98
C THR A 110 -3.67 -21.71 -3.74
N HIS A 111 -4.06 -22.76 -3.03
CA HIS A 111 -4.43 -24.04 -3.64
C HIS A 111 -5.65 -23.93 -4.57
N ASP A 112 -6.52 -22.94 -4.33
CA ASP A 112 -7.67 -22.63 -5.19
C ASP A 112 -7.29 -21.73 -6.39
N ASP A 113 -5.98 -21.60 -6.67
CA ASP A 113 -5.42 -20.75 -7.73
C ASP A 113 -5.75 -19.25 -7.61
N GLU A 114 -6.20 -18.82 -6.43
CA GLU A 114 -6.37 -17.40 -6.13
C GLU A 114 -4.99 -16.71 -6.02
N ARG A 115 -4.87 -15.52 -6.58
CA ARG A 115 -3.64 -14.75 -6.61
C ARG A 115 -3.78 -13.47 -5.79
N VAL A 116 -3.02 -13.37 -4.71
CA VAL A 116 -2.99 -12.19 -3.83
C VAL A 116 -1.67 -11.47 -3.98
N LYS A 117 -1.70 -10.25 -4.49
CA LYS A 117 -0.51 -9.42 -4.66
C LYS A 117 -0.06 -8.84 -3.31
N LEU A 118 1.25 -8.89 -3.05
CA LEU A 118 1.84 -8.40 -1.80
C LEU A 118 2.41 -6.99 -2.01
N PHE A 119 1.55 -5.99 -2.10
CA PHE A 119 1.94 -4.60 -2.39
C PHE A 119 2.88 -3.98 -1.36
N ALA A 120 2.92 -4.51 -0.14
CA ALA A 120 3.87 -4.07 0.88
C ALA A 120 5.31 -4.46 0.58
N LEU A 121 5.53 -5.47 -0.28
CA LEU A 121 6.85 -5.98 -0.67
C LEU A 121 7.18 -5.47 -2.09
N GLN A 122 7.58 -4.21 -2.20
CA GLN A 122 7.89 -3.60 -3.49
C GLN A 122 9.32 -3.92 -3.95
N GLY A 123 9.45 -4.48 -5.15
CA GLY A 123 10.75 -4.76 -5.78
C GLY A 123 11.61 -3.50 -6.00
N THR A 124 10.98 -2.34 -6.17
CA THR A 124 11.64 -1.04 -6.29
C THR A 124 12.33 -0.58 -5.00
N SER A 125 11.91 -1.07 -3.84
CA SER A 125 12.52 -0.77 -2.53
C SER A 125 13.74 -1.64 -2.20
N GLY A 126 14.20 -2.47 -3.15
CA GLY A 126 15.32 -3.39 -3.00
C GLY A 126 14.91 -4.83 -3.34
N ARG A 127 15.04 -5.20 -4.61
CA ARG A 127 14.65 -6.53 -5.11
C ARG A 127 15.35 -7.68 -4.37
N ALA A 128 16.63 -7.53 -4.04
CA ALA A 128 17.38 -8.54 -3.28
C ALA A 128 16.76 -8.76 -1.89
N ARG A 129 16.37 -7.69 -1.18
CA ARG A 129 15.71 -7.76 0.12
C ARG A 129 14.35 -8.43 0.02
N VAL A 130 13.55 -8.07 -0.99
CA VAL A 130 12.23 -8.70 -1.22
C VAL A 130 12.38 -10.18 -1.52
N ARG A 131 13.39 -10.58 -2.31
CA ARG A 131 13.68 -11.99 -2.61
C ARG A 131 14.00 -12.79 -1.35
N VAL A 132 14.83 -12.26 -0.45
CA VAL A 132 15.12 -12.88 0.84
C VAL A 132 13.85 -13.09 1.68
N ILE A 133 12.95 -12.10 1.70
CA ILE A 133 11.67 -12.21 2.40
C ILE A 133 10.80 -13.30 1.75
N VAL A 134 10.69 -13.32 0.43
CA VAL A 134 9.92 -14.33 -0.31
C VAL A 134 10.47 -15.72 -0.07
N ASP A 135 11.79 -15.90 -0.07
CA ASP A 135 12.45 -17.19 0.21
C ASP A 135 12.16 -17.68 1.65
N ASP A 136 12.07 -16.74 2.62
CA ASP A 136 11.67 -17.08 3.98
C ASP A 136 10.18 -17.49 4.05
N LEU A 137 9.31 -16.78 3.33
CA LEU A 137 7.89 -17.14 3.23
C LEU A 137 7.67 -18.51 2.57
N VAL A 138 8.42 -18.82 1.52
CA VAL A 138 8.37 -20.13 0.84
C VAL A 138 8.74 -21.27 1.80
N ARG A 139 9.71 -21.06 2.68
CA ARG A 139 10.11 -22.06 3.69
C ARG A 139 9.05 -22.35 4.74
N ARG A 140 8.04 -21.47 4.90
CA ARG A 140 6.93 -21.65 5.84
C ARG A 140 5.74 -22.38 5.23
N VAL A 141 5.73 -22.56 3.91
CA VAL A 141 4.70 -23.33 3.21
C VAL A 141 4.88 -24.80 3.60
N PRO A 142 3.83 -25.48 4.10
CA PRO A 142 3.91 -26.87 4.53
C PRO A 142 4.16 -27.86 3.41
#